data_05a9d1e576918184549e72d05ea60d3a
#
_entry.id   05a9d1e576918184549e72d05ea60d3a
#
_cell.length_a   1.000
_cell.length_b   1.000
_cell.length_c   1.000
_cell.angle_alpha   90.00
_cell.angle_beta   90.00
_cell.angle_gamma   90.00
#
_symmetry.space_group_name_H-M   'P 1'
#
loop_
_entity.id
_entity.type
_entity.pdbx_description
1 polymer ?
#
loop_
_entity_poly.entity_id
_entity_poly.type
_entity_poly.pdbx_seq_one_letter_code
_entity_poly.pdbx_strand_id
1 'polypeptide(L)'
;TGPEIWRDTDGNVDIFVATVGTGGTLSGTGRYLKEQDPNIKVVAVEPDASPLLSGGQAGPHGIQGIGANFIPQTLDRSVYDQVIRVRDQDAFQAGRELVRTEGVLAGISSGAALWAAGELARLEENRGKTIVVLLPDSGDRYLSSPMFAD
;
A
#
# COMPACT_ATOMS: atom_id res chain seq x y z
N THR A 1 -7.75 10.37 7.91
CA THR A 1 -7.28 9.95 6.57
C THR A 1 -8.45 9.65 5.65
N GLY A 2 -9.39 8.81 6.05
CA GLY A 2 -10.54 8.45 5.21
C GLY A 2 -11.38 9.63 4.77
N PRO A 3 -11.87 10.48 5.69
CA PRO A 3 -12.64 11.66 5.32
C PRO A 3 -11.90 12.63 4.41
N GLU A 4 -10.59 12.76 4.61
CA GLU A 4 -9.75 13.63 3.75
C GLU A 4 -9.69 13.11 2.32
N ILE A 5 -9.48 11.80 2.16
CA ILE A 5 -9.45 11.17 0.83
C ILE A 5 -10.79 11.37 0.13
N TRP A 6 -11.88 11.11 0.83
CA TRP A 6 -13.23 11.26 0.27
C TRP A 6 -13.49 12.67 -0.19
N ARG A 7 -13.17 13.66 0.65
CA ARG A 7 -13.35 15.08 0.34
C ARG A 7 -12.48 15.53 -0.83
N ASP A 8 -11.19 15.18 -0.79
CA ASP A 8 -10.21 15.67 -1.77
C ASP A 8 -10.39 15.04 -3.15
N THR A 9 -11.07 13.91 -3.24
CA THR A 9 -11.41 13.26 -4.51
C THR A 9 -12.84 13.52 -4.96
N ASP A 10 -13.61 14.30 -4.21
CA ASP A 10 -15.05 14.50 -4.42
C ASP A 10 -15.81 13.16 -4.50
N GLY A 11 -15.39 12.18 -3.70
CA GLY A 11 -15.98 10.85 -3.70
C GLY A 11 -15.62 9.99 -4.89
N ASN A 12 -14.71 10.43 -5.75
CA ASN A 12 -14.30 9.67 -6.93
C ASN A 12 -13.13 8.76 -6.61
N VAL A 13 -13.40 7.69 -5.86
CA VAL A 13 -12.44 6.65 -5.49
C VAL A 13 -12.99 5.31 -5.89
N ASP A 14 -12.27 4.58 -6.74
CA ASP A 14 -12.65 3.23 -7.13
C ASP A 14 -11.87 2.17 -6.36
N ILE A 15 -10.57 2.42 -6.14
CA ILE A 15 -9.67 1.49 -5.45
C ILE A 15 -8.81 2.26 -4.45
N PHE A 16 -8.72 1.75 -3.23
CA PHE A 16 -7.82 2.26 -2.20
C PHE A 16 -6.75 1.22 -1.89
N VAL A 17 -5.48 1.63 -1.94
CA VAL A 17 -4.32 0.75 -1.74
C VAL A 17 -3.52 1.24 -0.54
N ALA A 18 -3.25 0.36 0.41
CA ALA A 18 -2.40 0.67 1.56
C ALA A 18 -1.62 -0.56 2.01
N THR A 19 -0.42 -0.32 2.52
CA THR A 19 0.39 -1.36 3.16
C THR A 19 -0.13 -1.66 4.56
N VAL A 20 0.17 -2.85 5.06
CA VAL A 20 -0.23 -3.29 6.40
C VAL A 20 0.98 -3.32 7.33
N GLY A 21 1.07 -2.31 8.19
CA GLY A 21 1.97 -2.30 9.34
C GLY A 21 1.21 -2.79 10.57
N THR A 22 0.56 -1.86 11.28
CA THR A 22 -0.33 -2.20 12.41
C THR A 22 -1.71 -2.64 11.95
N GLY A 23 -2.09 -2.30 10.72
CA GLY A 23 -3.43 -2.56 10.17
C GLY A 23 -4.44 -1.46 10.46
N GLY A 24 -4.11 -0.49 11.30
CA GLY A 24 -5.03 0.57 11.69
C GLY A 24 -5.42 1.49 10.55
N THR A 25 -4.45 1.91 9.75
CA THR A 25 -4.70 2.81 8.61
C THR A 25 -5.57 2.13 7.56
N LEU A 26 -5.21 0.92 7.15
CA LEU A 26 -5.99 0.17 6.16
C LEU A 26 -7.41 -0.07 6.64
N SER A 27 -7.56 -0.53 7.88
CA SER A 27 -8.87 -0.88 8.44
C SER A 27 -9.74 0.35 8.64
N GLY A 28 -9.21 1.40 9.25
CA GLY A 28 -9.97 2.62 9.54
C GLY A 28 -10.36 3.36 8.26
N THR A 29 -9.40 3.57 7.38
CA THR A 29 -9.66 4.27 6.12
C THR A 29 -10.55 3.46 5.19
N GLY A 30 -10.26 2.16 5.07
CA GLY A 30 -11.05 1.27 4.22
C GLY A 30 -12.50 1.16 4.68
N ARG A 31 -12.70 1.05 5.99
CA ARG A 31 -14.06 1.00 6.56
C ARG A 31 -14.82 2.28 6.26
N TYR A 32 -14.19 3.44 6.49
CA TYR A 32 -14.83 4.73 6.21
C TYR A 32 -15.23 4.85 4.73
N LEU A 33 -14.30 4.52 3.82
CA LEU A 33 -14.57 4.62 2.39
C LEU A 33 -15.71 3.70 1.96
N LYS A 34 -15.75 2.47 2.49
CA LYS A 34 -16.83 1.53 2.17
C LYS A 34 -18.18 1.93 2.77
N GLU A 35 -18.17 2.66 3.89
CA GLU A 35 -19.40 3.25 4.43
C GLU A 35 -19.96 4.32 3.50
N GLN A 36 -19.08 5.08 2.83
CA GLN A 36 -19.52 6.08 1.86
C GLN A 36 -19.96 5.43 0.54
N ASP A 37 -19.20 4.44 0.07
CA ASP A 37 -19.52 3.69 -1.16
C ASP A 37 -19.05 2.24 -1.01
N PRO A 38 -19.99 1.29 -0.84
CA PRO A 38 -19.63 -0.14 -0.67
C PRO A 38 -18.91 -0.76 -1.87
N ASN A 39 -18.95 -0.12 -3.04
CA ASN A 39 -18.30 -0.62 -4.25
C ASN A 39 -16.81 -0.31 -4.32
N ILE A 40 -16.29 0.53 -3.40
CA ILE A 40 -14.86 0.83 -3.36
C ILE A 40 -14.11 -0.44 -3.00
N LYS A 41 -13.11 -0.79 -3.82
CA LYS A 41 -12.24 -1.93 -3.59
C LYS A 41 -11.07 -1.50 -2.70
N VAL A 42 -10.85 -2.24 -1.62
CA VAL A 42 -9.74 -1.99 -0.68
C VAL A 42 -8.69 -3.08 -0.89
N VAL A 43 -7.46 -2.68 -1.15
CA VAL A 43 -6.34 -3.58 -1.42
C VAL A 43 -5.28 -3.44 -0.34
N ALA A 44 -4.98 -4.55 0.33
CA ALA A 44 -3.90 -4.64 1.31
C ALA A 44 -2.61 -5.07 0.63
N VAL A 45 -1.50 -4.50 1.07
CA VAL A 45 -0.18 -4.81 0.50
C VAL A 45 0.71 -5.41 1.59
N GLU A 46 1.33 -6.55 1.31
CA GLU A 46 2.24 -7.22 2.23
C GLU A 46 3.52 -7.66 1.52
N PRO A 47 4.62 -7.89 2.27
CA PRO A 47 5.85 -8.40 1.66
C PRO A 47 5.67 -9.83 1.14
N ASP A 48 6.17 -10.09 -0.06
CA ASP A 48 6.15 -11.44 -0.63
C ASP A 48 6.95 -12.44 0.23
N ALA A 49 8.01 -11.96 0.87
CA ALA A 49 8.84 -12.79 1.74
C ALA A 49 8.20 -13.10 3.11
N SER A 50 7.11 -12.40 3.45
CA SER A 50 6.36 -12.65 4.70
C SER A 50 4.85 -12.50 4.44
N PRO A 51 4.25 -13.36 3.59
CA PRO A 51 2.89 -13.16 3.09
C PRO A 51 1.82 -13.74 4.02
N LEU A 52 1.76 -13.28 5.26
CA LEU A 52 0.85 -13.82 6.29
C LEU A 52 -0.62 -13.64 5.94
N LEU A 53 -0.99 -12.51 5.33
CA LEU A 53 -2.38 -12.24 4.96
C LEU A 53 -2.85 -13.15 3.81
N SER A 54 -1.91 -13.61 2.99
CA SER A 54 -2.18 -14.54 1.88
C SER A 54 -2.09 -16.01 2.30
N GLY A 55 -1.90 -16.30 3.60
CA GLY A 55 -1.80 -17.64 4.12
C GLY A 55 -0.41 -18.25 4.08
N GLY A 56 0.62 -17.47 3.79
CA GLY A 56 2.01 -17.91 3.81
C GLY A 56 2.64 -17.86 5.20
N GLN A 57 3.93 -18.11 5.26
CA GLN A 57 4.70 -18.11 6.50
C GLN A 57 5.47 -16.81 6.67
N ALA A 58 5.64 -16.39 7.93
CA ALA A 58 6.48 -15.24 8.26
C ALA A 58 7.93 -15.47 7.84
N GLY A 59 8.58 -14.42 7.36
CA GLY A 59 9.98 -14.46 6.95
C GLY A 59 10.61 -13.08 6.96
N PRO A 60 11.95 -13.02 6.90
CA PRO A 60 12.65 -11.74 6.84
C PRO A 60 12.42 -11.05 5.49
N HIS A 61 12.29 -9.73 5.53
CA HIS A 61 12.11 -8.91 4.34
C HIS A 61 12.72 -7.52 4.53
N GLY A 62 12.92 -6.78 3.43
CA GLY A 62 13.53 -5.46 3.44
C GLY A 62 12.56 -4.29 3.43
N ILE A 63 11.24 -4.53 3.53
CA ILE A 63 10.24 -3.47 3.50
C ILE A 63 9.95 -3.02 4.94
N GLN A 64 10.73 -2.07 5.41
CA GLN A 64 10.63 -1.57 6.78
C GLN A 64 9.26 -0.93 7.03
N GLY A 65 8.73 -1.15 8.22
CA GLY A 65 7.47 -0.56 8.67
C GLY A 65 6.23 -1.39 8.40
N ILE A 66 6.36 -2.47 7.63
CA ILE A 66 5.24 -3.38 7.35
C ILE A 66 5.67 -4.83 7.55
N GLY A 67 4.72 -5.74 7.44
CA GLY A 67 5.02 -7.18 7.50
C GLY A 67 5.52 -7.62 8.86
N ALA A 68 4.85 -7.22 9.93
CA ALA A 68 5.10 -7.79 11.25
C ALA A 68 4.93 -9.30 11.18
N ASN A 69 5.75 -10.07 11.90
CA ASN A 69 5.75 -11.53 11.80
C ASN A 69 4.49 -12.19 12.40
N PHE A 70 3.39 -11.48 12.43
CA PHE A 70 2.08 -11.92 12.92
C PHE A 70 0.98 -11.07 12.25
N ILE A 71 -0.27 -11.56 12.28
CA ILE A 71 -1.41 -10.78 11.81
C ILE A 71 -1.81 -9.81 12.92
N PRO A 72 -1.75 -8.47 12.68
CA PRO A 72 -2.06 -7.49 13.73
C PRO A 72 -3.52 -7.57 14.19
N GLN A 73 -3.74 -7.41 15.49
CA GLN A 73 -5.09 -7.41 16.06
C GLN A 73 -5.92 -6.21 15.60
N THR A 74 -5.27 -5.10 15.29
CA THR A 74 -5.94 -3.89 14.80
C THR A 74 -6.36 -4.00 13.34
N LEU A 75 -5.95 -5.05 12.65
CA LEU A 75 -6.34 -5.30 11.26
C LEU A 75 -7.71 -5.95 11.21
N ASP A 76 -8.65 -5.29 10.57
CA ASP A 76 -9.97 -5.87 10.28
C ASP A 76 -9.92 -6.55 8.92
N ARG A 77 -9.88 -7.88 8.92
CA ARG A 77 -9.75 -8.68 7.70
C ARG A 77 -10.99 -8.65 6.81
N SER A 78 -12.10 -8.16 7.33
CA SER A 78 -13.34 -8.03 6.54
C SER A 78 -13.34 -6.77 5.67
N VAL A 79 -12.41 -5.83 5.90
CA VAL A 79 -12.38 -4.53 5.21
C VAL A 79 -11.72 -4.62 3.84
N TYR A 80 -10.68 -5.42 3.68
CA TYR A 80 -9.98 -5.49 2.40
C TYR A 80 -10.52 -6.63 1.53
N ASP A 81 -10.52 -6.38 0.22
CA ASP A 81 -11.06 -7.28 -0.80
C ASP A 81 -9.98 -8.11 -1.48
N GLN A 82 -8.74 -7.65 -1.46
CA GLN A 82 -7.61 -8.27 -2.15
C GLN A 82 -6.32 -8.00 -1.40
N VAL A 83 -5.38 -8.95 -1.49
CA VAL A 83 -4.02 -8.79 -0.97
C VAL A 83 -3.05 -8.89 -2.13
N ILE A 84 -2.12 -7.94 -2.23
CA ILE A 84 -1.03 -7.98 -3.20
C ILE A 84 0.28 -8.15 -2.45
N ARG A 85 1.08 -9.12 -2.87
CA ARG A 85 2.41 -9.37 -2.33
C ARG A 85 3.44 -8.60 -3.15
N VAL A 86 4.38 -7.96 -2.47
CA VAL A 86 5.42 -7.13 -3.10
C VAL A 86 6.80 -7.63 -2.71
N ARG A 87 7.67 -7.85 -3.69
CA ARG A 87 9.07 -8.20 -3.44
C ARG A 87 9.85 -6.95 -3.06
N ASP A 88 10.89 -7.14 -2.24
CA ASP A 88 11.74 -6.04 -1.79
C ASP A 88 12.25 -5.20 -2.96
N GLN A 89 12.75 -5.85 -4.01
CA GLN A 89 13.31 -5.18 -5.18
C GLN A 89 12.28 -4.32 -5.92
N ASP A 90 11.05 -4.81 -6.02
CA ASP A 90 9.97 -4.07 -6.67
C ASP A 90 9.58 -2.83 -5.85
N ALA A 91 9.55 -2.95 -4.52
CA ALA A 91 9.30 -1.81 -3.64
C ALA A 91 10.40 -0.76 -3.78
N PHE A 92 11.66 -1.17 -3.79
CA PHE A 92 12.81 -0.27 -3.93
C PHE A 92 12.78 0.45 -5.29
N GLN A 93 12.53 -0.29 -6.36
CA GLN A 93 12.47 0.29 -7.71
C GLN A 93 11.35 1.31 -7.83
N ALA A 94 10.16 0.99 -7.34
CA ALA A 94 9.02 1.91 -7.38
C ALA A 94 9.31 3.19 -6.60
N GLY A 95 9.96 3.07 -5.43
CA GLY A 95 10.35 4.23 -4.64
C GLY A 95 11.36 5.12 -5.36
N ARG A 96 12.35 4.52 -6.02
CA ARG A 96 13.32 5.27 -6.82
C ARG A 96 12.69 5.97 -8.02
N GLU A 97 11.79 5.30 -8.70
CA GLU A 97 11.08 5.88 -9.84
C GLU A 97 10.20 7.06 -9.41
N LEU A 98 9.58 6.98 -8.26
CA LEU A 98 8.77 8.07 -7.73
C LEU A 98 9.59 9.34 -7.53
N VAL A 99 10.79 9.21 -6.96
CA VAL A 99 11.71 10.34 -6.82
C VAL A 99 12.11 10.89 -8.19
N ARG A 100 12.45 10.00 -9.10
CA ARG A 100 13.01 10.38 -10.42
C ARG A 100 11.94 11.03 -11.30
N THR A 101 10.72 10.54 -11.29
CA THR A 101 9.68 10.99 -12.21
C THR A 101 8.77 12.08 -11.62
N GLU A 102 8.50 12.02 -10.31
CA GLU A 102 7.55 12.92 -9.66
C GLU A 102 8.21 13.84 -8.63
N GLY A 103 9.50 13.61 -8.32
CA GLY A 103 10.20 14.42 -7.32
C GLY A 103 9.70 14.19 -5.89
N VAL A 104 9.02 13.08 -5.62
CA VAL A 104 8.49 12.76 -4.29
C VAL A 104 9.39 11.75 -3.61
N LEU A 105 9.98 12.14 -2.48
CA LEU A 105 10.84 11.26 -1.68
C LEU A 105 9.99 10.59 -0.61
N ALA A 106 9.66 9.33 -0.82
CA ALA A 106 8.82 8.54 0.08
C ALA A 106 9.58 7.32 0.62
N GLY A 107 9.06 6.71 1.68
CA GLY A 107 9.69 5.57 2.33
C GLY A 107 9.56 4.27 1.56
N ILE A 108 10.18 3.21 2.09
CA ILE A 108 10.20 1.90 1.44
C ILE A 108 8.80 1.30 1.35
N SER A 109 8.00 1.41 2.40
CA SER A 109 6.61 0.92 2.38
C SER A 109 5.76 1.70 1.38
N SER A 110 6.07 2.99 1.17
CA SER A 110 5.41 3.80 0.13
C SER A 110 5.72 3.24 -1.26
N GLY A 111 6.96 2.83 -1.49
CA GLY A 111 7.35 2.16 -2.74
C GLY A 111 6.57 0.87 -2.96
N ALA A 112 6.38 0.08 -1.91
CA ALA A 112 5.58 -1.15 -1.97
C ALA A 112 4.13 -0.86 -2.36
N ALA A 113 3.50 0.12 -1.71
CA ALA A 113 2.12 0.51 -2.03
C ALA A 113 2.01 1.03 -3.46
N LEU A 114 2.94 1.85 -3.90
CA LEU A 114 2.96 2.41 -5.25
C LEU A 114 3.11 1.32 -6.30
N TRP A 115 4.00 0.33 -6.07
CA TRP A 115 4.16 -0.79 -7.00
C TRP A 115 2.85 -1.56 -7.16
N ALA A 116 2.18 -1.85 -6.05
CA ALA A 116 0.89 -2.56 -6.07
C ALA A 116 -0.17 -1.76 -6.83
N ALA A 117 -0.25 -0.44 -6.60
CA ALA A 117 -1.16 0.43 -7.33
C ALA A 117 -0.86 0.42 -8.83
N GLY A 118 0.42 0.41 -9.20
CA GLY A 118 0.85 0.32 -10.60
C GLY A 118 0.40 -0.97 -11.27
N GLU A 119 0.51 -2.11 -10.57
CA GLU A 119 0.04 -3.39 -11.08
C GLU A 119 -1.48 -3.37 -11.32
N LEU A 120 -2.24 -2.79 -10.39
CA LEU A 120 -3.68 -2.64 -10.55
C LEU A 120 -4.04 -1.72 -11.71
N ALA A 121 -3.29 -0.64 -11.90
CA ALA A 121 -3.53 0.31 -12.99
C ALA A 121 -3.30 -0.29 -14.37
N ARG A 122 -2.45 -1.31 -14.48
CA ARG A 122 -2.17 -1.98 -15.75
C ARG A 122 -3.26 -2.95 -16.18
N LEU A 123 -4.15 -3.34 -15.27
CA LEU A 123 -5.25 -4.25 -15.61
C LEU A 123 -6.28 -3.52 -16.46
N GLU A 124 -6.70 -4.16 -17.55
CA GLU A 124 -7.70 -3.58 -18.46
C GLU A 124 -9.02 -3.29 -17.75
N GLU A 125 -9.42 -4.14 -16.80
CA GLU A 125 -10.64 -3.97 -16.02
C GLU A 125 -10.64 -2.70 -15.18
N ASN A 126 -9.45 -2.12 -14.90
CA ASN A 126 -9.30 -0.91 -14.09
C ASN A 126 -9.12 0.35 -14.92
N ARG A 127 -9.27 0.25 -16.23
CA ARG A 127 -9.10 1.39 -17.13
C ARG A 127 -10.10 2.49 -16.79
N GLY A 128 -9.58 3.70 -16.63
CA GLY A 128 -10.40 4.87 -16.29
C GLY A 128 -10.78 4.99 -14.82
N LYS A 129 -10.37 4.02 -13.98
CA LYS A 129 -10.66 4.07 -12.55
C LYS A 129 -9.69 4.96 -11.79
N THR A 130 -10.17 5.55 -10.71
CA THR A 130 -9.36 6.33 -9.80
C THR A 130 -8.79 5.41 -8.72
N ILE A 131 -7.46 5.31 -8.65
CA ILE A 131 -6.75 4.52 -7.66
C ILE A 131 -6.07 5.48 -6.69
N VAL A 132 -6.44 5.41 -5.42
CA VAL A 132 -5.80 6.19 -4.35
C VAL A 132 -4.84 5.28 -3.62
N VAL A 133 -3.58 5.67 -3.56
CA VAL A 133 -2.54 4.93 -2.84
C VAL A 133 -2.01 5.79 -1.70
N LEU A 134 -1.93 5.20 -0.51
CA LEU A 134 -1.40 5.89 0.65
C LEU A 134 0.11 5.68 0.74
N LEU A 135 0.85 6.78 0.81
CA LEU A 135 2.30 6.80 1.01
C LEU A 135 2.55 7.18 2.48
N PRO A 136 2.84 6.20 3.37
CA PRO A 136 2.74 6.44 4.81
C PRO A 136 3.85 7.32 5.39
N ASP A 137 5.03 7.38 4.77
CA ASP A 137 6.12 8.21 5.31
C ASP A 137 7.04 8.74 4.22
N SER A 138 7.94 9.64 4.66
CA SER A 138 8.99 10.23 3.83
C SER A 138 10.16 9.27 3.67
N GLY A 139 10.97 9.45 2.62
CA GLY A 139 12.17 8.68 2.36
C GLY A 139 13.41 9.12 3.12
N ASP A 140 13.36 10.21 3.88
CA ASP A 140 14.52 10.80 4.56
C ASP A 140 15.30 9.79 5.40
N ARG A 141 14.57 8.93 6.12
CA ARG A 141 15.17 7.94 7.02
C ARG A 141 15.79 6.75 6.29
N TYR A 142 15.60 6.65 4.97
CA TYR A 142 15.99 5.49 4.19
C TYR A 142 17.09 5.77 3.17
N LEU A 143 17.71 6.96 3.24
CA LEU A 143 18.74 7.35 2.26
C LEU A 143 19.95 6.41 2.26
N SER A 144 20.27 5.80 3.40
CA SER A 144 21.36 4.81 3.53
C SER A 144 20.89 3.37 3.28
N SER A 145 19.59 3.16 2.99
CA SER A 145 19.05 1.83 2.75
C SER A 145 19.35 1.33 1.33
N PRO A 146 19.18 0.01 1.07
CA PRO A 146 19.36 -0.53 -0.29
C PRO A 146 18.48 0.12 -1.35
N MET A 147 17.35 0.74 -0.98
CA MET A 147 16.47 1.40 -1.93
C MET A 147 17.17 2.54 -2.65
N PHE A 148 18.05 3.28 -1.96
CA PHE A 148 18.77 4.42 -2.51
C PHE A 148 20.28 4.15 -2.69
N ALA A 149 20.73 2.95 -2.44
CA ALA A 149 22.10 2.56 -2.71
C ALA A 149 22.31 2.39 -4.23
N ASP A 150 23.50 2.77 -4.69
CA ASP A 150 23.87 2.64 -6.11
C ASP A 150 24.17 1.19 -6.51
#